data_e8502a838d623a08e0ed951061256336
#
_entry.id   e8502a838d623a08e0ed951061256336
#
_cell.length_a   1.000
_cell.length_b   1.000
_cell.length_c   1.000
_cell.angle_alpha   90.00
_cell.angle_beta   90.00
_cell.angle_gamma   90.00
#
_symmetry.space_group_name_H-M   'P 1'
#
loop_
_entity.id
_entity.type
_entity.pdbx_description
1 polymer ?
#
loop_
_entity_poly.entity_id
_entity_poly.type
_entity_poly.pdbx_seq_one_letter_code
_entity_poly.pdbx_strand_id
1 'polypeptide(L)'
;APLDGVPFHAAGPLKRWLLASDELAPGAGVFIALHEFSDVPPEERAYCRPHRHDHDEINVFHTTSRLEVEVLLGEEKVVVEAPATVLIPAGTPHAANVRSGSGVMVAILLDGRYRATDGAGPGKSRKSAGTSIPARER
;
A
#
# COMPACT_ATOMS: atom_id res chain seq x y z
N ALA A 1 13.08 -10.36 -5.10
CA ALA A 1 13.79 -9.56 -6.09
C ALA A 1 13.55 -8.08 -5.86
N PRO A 2 14.53 -7.25 -6.12
CA PRO A 2 14.31 -5.80 -6.03
C PRO A 2 13.19 -5.40 -6.96
N LEU A 3 12.37 -4.44 -6.55
CA LEU A 3 11.24 -3.99 -7.32
C LEU A 3 11.40 -2.51 -7.64
N ASP A 4 11.59 -2.21 -8.91
CA ASP A 4 11.72 -0.84 -9.38
C ASP A 4 10.54 -0.52 -10.27
N GLY A 5 10.20 0.75 -10.37
CA GLY A 5 9.20 1.17 -11.35
C GLY A 5 7.79 0.70 -11.07
N VAL A 6 7.30 0.95 -9.89
CA VAL A 6 5.89 0.65 -9.56
C VAL A 6 5.03 1.82 -10.02
N PRO A 7 4.00 1.60 -10.85
CA PRO A 7 3.12 2.68 -11.31
C PRO A 7 2.53 3.46 -10.14
N PHE A 8 2.42 4.77 -10.30
CA PHE A 8 1.87 5.70 -9.31
C PHE A 8 2.71 5.80 -8.03
N HIS A 9 3.92 5.26 -8.03
CA HIS A 9 4.82 5.36 -6.88
C HIS A 9 6.17 5.90 -7.34
N ALA A 10 6.68 6.89 -6.62
CA ALA A 10 8.03 7.36 -6.87
C ALA A 10 9.03 6.36 -6.30
N ALA A 11 10.15 6.20 -6.98
CA ALA A 11 11.16 5.28 -6.50
C ALA A 11 11.78 5.76 -5.20
N GLY A 12 12.17 6.98 -5.17
CA GLY A 12 12.75 7.75 -4.08
C GLY A 12 13.19 7.05 -2.84
N PRO A 13 12.54 7.35 -1.71
CA PRO A 13 13.14 7.05 -0.42
C PRO A 13 12.92 5.63 0.07
N LEU A 14 12.24 4.81 -0.68
CA LEU A 14 11.86 3.49 -0.23
C LEU A 14 12.65 2.41 -0.92
N LYS A 15 12.88 1.33 -0.21
CA LYS A 15 13.36 0.10 -0.83
C LYS A 15 12.18 -0.82 -0.98
N ARG A 16 12.05 -1.40 -2.15
CA ARG A 16 10.94 -2.30 -2.45
C ARG A 16 11.49 -3.64 -2.94
N TRP A 17 10.82 -4.69 -2.51
CA TRP A 17 11.20 -6.05 -2.84
C TRP A 17 9.96 -6.81 -3.29
N LEU A 18 10.04 -7.46 -4.44
CA LEU A 18 8.97 -8.32 -4.90
C LEU A 18 9.15 -9.70 -4.27
N LEU A 19 8.17 -10.13 -3.52
CA LEU A 19 8.23 -11.40 -2.79
C LEU A 19 7.46 -12.50 -3.50
N ALA A 20 6.37 -12.16 -4.19
CA ALA A 20 5.56 -13.13 -4.92
C ALA A 20 4.82 -12.45 -6.05
N SER A 21 4.68 -13.14 -7.16
CA SER A 21 3.86 -12.71 -8.31
C SER A 21 3.78 -13.88 -9.27
N ASP A 22 2.89 -13.78 -10.26
CA ASP A 22 2.85 -14.80 -11.30
C ASP A 22 4.14 -14.86 -12.10
N GLU A 23 4.88 -13.76 -12.13
CA GLU A 23 6.15 -13.73 -12.84
C GLU A 23 7.22 -14.54 -12.09
N LEU A 24 7.27 -14.43 -10.78
CA LEU A 24 8.22 -15.19 -9.98
C LEU A 24 7.78 -16.63 -9.78
N ALA A 25 6.47 -16.86 -9.69
CA ALA A 25 5.92 -18.18 -9.45
C ALA A 25 4.63 -18.30 -10.25
N PRO A 26 4.70 -18.87 -11.45
CA PRO A 26 3.52 -18.98 -12.31
C PRO A 26 2.34 -19.61 -11.59
N GLY A 27 1.19 -18.94 -11.66
CA GLY A 27 -0.01 -19.42 -11.00
C GLY A 27 -0.14 -19.01 -9.54
N ALA A 28 0.74 -18.15 -9.06
CA ALA A 28 0.67 -17.71 -7.66
C ALA A 28 -0.64 -16.99 -7.33
N GLY A 29 -1.15 -16.19 -8.28
CA GLY A 29 -2.43 -15.52 -8.08
C GLY A 29 -2.39 -14.37 -7.08
N VAL A 30 -1.20 -13.99 -6.60
CA VAL A 30 -1.02 -12.88 -5.68
C VAL A 30 0.22 -12.09 -6.08
N PHE A 31 0.20 -10.81 -5.74
CA PHE A 31 1.37 -9.96 -5.88
C PHE A 31 1.70 -9.46 -4.48
N ILE A 32 2.88 -9.79 -3.98
CA ILE A 32 3.28 -9.42 -2.62
C ILE A 32 4.58 -8.65 -2.71
N ALA A 33 4.56 -7.44 -2.19
CA ALA A 33 5.73 -6.56 -2.20
C ALA A 33 6.00 -6.05 -0.79
N LEU A 34 7.27 -6.00 -0.44
CA LEU A 34 7.72 -5.46 0.83
C LEU A 34 8.30 -4.07 0.58
N HIS A 35 7.89 -3.11 1.37
CA HIS A 35 8.38 -1.75 1.31
C HIS A 35 9.06 -1.42 2.63
N GLU A 36 10.29 -0.93 2.55
CA GLU A 36 11.04 -0.56 3.76
C GLU A 36 11.15 0.94 3.85
N PHE A 37 10.79 1.50 5.00
CA PHE A 37 10.86 2.92 5.29
C PHE A 37 11.89 3.18 6.36
N SER A 38 12.70 4.20 6.20
CA SER A 38 13.66 4.59 7.23
C SER A 38 13.70 6.11 7.29
N ASP A 39 12.96 6.67 8.23
CA ASP A 39 12.93 8.11 8.49
C ASP A 39 12.83 8.95 7.22
N VAL A 40 11.79 8.70 6.43
CA VAL A 40 11.57 9.39 5.17
C VAL A 40 11.43 10.89 5.41
N PRO A 41 12.24 11.73 4.75
CA PRO A 41 12.15 13.18 4.94
C PRO A 41 10.77 13.70 4.54
N PRO A 42 10.28 14.76 5.21
CA PRO A 42 8.94 15.28 4.90
C PRO A 42 8.72 15.61 3.43
N GLU A 43 9.74 16.13 2.75
CA GLU A 43 9.60 16.49 1.36
C GLU A 43 9.51 15.31 0.42
N GLU A 44 9.75 14.09 0.90
CA GLU A 44 9.68 12.88 0.10
C GLU A 44 8.54 11.96 0.51
N ARG A 45 7.59 12.47 1.30
CA ARG A 45 6.52 11.62 1.83
C ARG A 45 5.32 11.45 0.93
N ALA A 46 5.27 12.12 -0.22
CA ALA A 46 4.16 11.98 -1.15
C ALA A 46 4.56 11.12 -2.35
N TYR A 47 5.13 9.96 -2.07
CA TYR A 47 5.64 9.08 -3.12
C TYR A 47 4.55 8.20 -3.75
N CYS A 48 3.42 8.03 -3.09
CA CYS A 48 2.35 7.21 -3.62
C CYS A 48 1.18 8.11 -4.01
N ARG A 49 0.81 8.08 -5.29
CA ARG A 49 -0.33 8.85 -5.79
C ARG A 49 -1.57 7.96 -5.77
N PRO A 50 -2.75 8.54 -5.61
CA PRO A 50 -3.98 7.75 -5.58
C PRO A 50 -4.13 6.90 -6.83
N HIS A 51 -4.45 5.64 -6.62
CA HIS A 51 -4.67 4.69 -7.68
C HIS A 51 -5.64 3.62 -7.19
N ARG A 52 -6.11 2.76 -8.06
CA ARG A 52 -6.99 1.67 -7.69
C ARG A 52 -6.66 0.43 -8.48
N HIS A 53 -7.07 -0.69 -7.93
CA HIS A 53 -6.89 -2.00 -8.56
C HIS A 53 -8.25 -2.65 -8.73
N ASP A 54 -8.32 -3.61 -9.64
CA ASP A 54 -9.55 -4.37 -9.86
C ASP A 54 -9.68 -5.54 -8.89
N HIS A 55 -8.75 -5.70 -7.99
CA HIS A 55 -8.74 -6.76 -7.00
C HIS A 55 -8.52 -6.17 -5.63
N ASP A 56 -8.88 -6.91 -4.59
CA ASP A 56 -8.69 -6.45 -3.22
C ASP A 56 -7.20 -6.42 -2.89
N GLU A 57 -6.84 -5.51 -2.01
CA GLU A 57 -5.47 -5.38 -1.54
C GLU A 57 -5.47 -5.34 -0.01
N ILE A 58 -4.43 -5.89 0.58
CA ILE A 58 -4.23 -5.85 2.02
C ILE A 58 -2.86 -5.25 2.27
N ASN A 59 -2.81 -4.24 3.12
CA ASN A 59 -1.54 -3.65 3.54
C ASN A 59 -1.31 -3.96 5.00
N VAL A 60 -0.17 -4.57 5.30
CA VAL A 60 0.22 -4.90 6.67
C VAL A 60 1.41 -4.03 7.04
N PHE A 61 1.26 -3.26 8.11
CA PHE A 61 2.31 -2.36 8.57
C PHE A 61 2.94 -2.92 9.85
N HIS A 62 4.25 -2.94 9.90
CA HIS A 62 4.98 -3.46 11.04
C HIS A 62 6.18 -2.57 11.35
N THR A 63 6.51 -2.48 12.62
CA THR A 63 7.69 -1.73 13.06
C THR A 63 8.21 -2.32 14.37
N THR A 64 9.51 -2.15 14.59
CA THR A 64 10.12 -2.44 15.89
C THR A 64 10.35 -1.14 16.65
N SER A 65 9.94 -0.01 16.12
CA SER A 65 10.06 1.28 16.77
C SER A 65 8.73 2.01 16.65
N ARG A 66 8.64 3.01 15.78
CA ARG A 66 7.40 3.76 15.54
C ARG A 66 7.22 3.98 14.06
N LEU A 67 6.01 3.86 13.59
CA LEU A 67 5.67 4.10 12.20
C LEU A 67 4.23 4.58 12.12
N GLU A 68 4.03 5.76 11.55
CA GLU A 68 2.70 6.28 11.23
C GLU A 68 2.58 6.43 9.73
N VAL A 69 1.45 6.02 9.18
CA VAL A 69 1.20 6.08 7.75
C VAL A 69 -0.15 6.75 7.52
N GLU A 70 -0.18 7.68 6.59
CA GLU A 70 -1.44 8.27 6.17
C GLU A 70 -1.98 7.46 5.02
N VAL A 71 -3.18 6.94 5.17
CA VAL A 71 -3.82 6.11 4.16
C VAL A 71 -5.05 6.83 3.64
N LEU A 72 -5.09 7.02 2.33
CA LEU A 72 -6.28 7.52 1.65
C LEU A 72 -7.09 6.31 1.23
N LEU A 73 -8.37 6.28 1.61
CA LEU A 73 -9.31 5.24 1.21
C LEU A 73 -10.55 5.93 0.67
N GLY A 74 -10.71 5.92 -0.64
CA GLY A 74 -11.78 6.67 -1.28
C GLY A 74 -11.54 8.15 -1.06
N GLU A 75 -12.42 8.79 -0.31
CA GLU A 75 -12.27 10.20 0.01
C GLU A 75 -11.82 10.44 1.45
N GLU A 76 -11.60 9.39 2.20
CA GLU A 76 -11.22 9.52 3.59
C GLU A 76 -9.72 9.37 3.78
N LYS A 77 -9.17 10.15 4.67
CA LYS A 77 -7.78 10.00 5.07
C LYS A 77 -7.75 9.50 6.49
N VAL A 78 -6.99 8.44 6.69
CA VAL A 78 -6.86 7.82 8.00
C VAL A 78 -5.39 7.72 8.33
N VAL A 79 -5.03 8.06 9.55
CA VAL A 79 -3.66 7.84 10.01
C VAL A 79 -3.64 6.55 10.81
N VAL A 80 -2.82 5.61 10.37
CA VAL A 80 -2.67 4.34 11.07
C VAL A 80 -1.29 4.28 11.71
N GLU A 81 -1.24 3.66 12.87
CA GLU A 81 0.00 3.47 13.59
C GLU A 81 0.31 1.99 13.61
N ALA A 82 1.51 1.61 13.22
CA ALA A 82 1.88 0.20 13.21
C ALA A 82 1.99 -0.36 14.63
N PRO A 83 1.64 -1.62 14.86
CA PRO A 83 1.19 -2.56 13.85
C PRO A 83 -0.26 -2.32 13.42
N ALA A 84 -0.53 -2.50 12.15
CA ALA A 84 -1.86 -2.26 11.60
C ALA A 84 -2.05 -3.04 10.31
N THR A 85 -3.30 -3.31 9.98
CA THR A 85 -3.66 -3.91 8.71
C THR A 85 -4.78 -3.07 8.11
N VAL A 86 -4.67 -2.77 6.84
CA VAL A 86 -5.69 -2.02 6.10
C VAL A 86 -6.17 -2.87 4.95
N LEU A 87 -7.48 -3.04 4.86
CA LEU A 87 -8.10 -3.77 3.78
C LEU A 87 -8.63 -2.75 2.77
N ILE A 88 -8.23 -2.90 1.53
CA ILE A 88 -8.59 -1.99 0.45
C ILE A 88 -9.40 -2.77 -0.57
N PRO A 89 -10.73 -2.56 -0.61
CA PRO A 89 -11.56 -3.29 -1.56
C PRO A 89 -11.24 -2.91 -3.00
N ALA A 90 -11.50 -3.84 -3.91
CA ALA A 90 -11.33 -3.62 -5.33
C ALA A 90 -12.07 -2.36 -5.77
N GLY A 91 -11.45 -1.57 -6.62
CA GLY A 91 -12.05 -0.36 -7.16
C GLY A 91 -11.93 0.86 -6.26
N THR A 92 -11.43 0.73 -5.05
CA THR A 92 -11.32 1.85 -4.12
C THR A 92 -10.03 2.63 -4.41
N PRO A 93 -10.13 3.91 -4.75
CA PRO A 93 -8.94 4.73 -4.88
C PRO A 93 -8.22 4.82 -3.55
N HIS A 94 -6.93 4.65 -3.56
CA HIS A 94 -6.16 4.64 -2.32
C HIS A 94 -4.73 5.08 -2.54
N ALA A 95 -4.11 5.48 -1.46
CA ALA A 95 -2.69 5.78 -1.43
C ALA A 95 -2.21 5.65 0.01
N ALA A 96 -1.00 5.19 0.20
CA ALA A 96 -0.40 5.08 1.52
C ALA A 96 0.94 5.76 1.50
N ASN A 97 1.12 6.74 2.36
CA ASN A 97 2.36 7.50 2.45
C ASN A 97 2.80 7.59 3.91
N VAL A 98 4.07 7.32 4.15
CA VAL A 98 4.57 7.37 5.51
C VAL A 98 4.47 8.79 6.04
N ARG A 99 4.09 8.91 7.30
CA ARG A 99 3.97 10.19 7.96
C ARG A 99 5.13 10.42 8.93
N SER A 100 5.54 9.39 9.63
CA SER A 100 6.70 9.48 10.51
C SER A 100 7.20 8.10 10.85
N GLY A 101 8.47 8.01 11.18
CA GLY A 101 9.07 6.81 11.71
C GLY A 101 9.65 5.87 10.67
N SER A 102 9.89 4.65 11.10
CA SER A 102 10.55 3.62 10.30
C SER A 102 9.85 2.29 10.48
N GLY A 103 9.88 1.48 9.47
CA GLY A 103 9.26 0.16 9.52
C GLY A 103 9.06 -0.41 8.14
N VAL A 104 8.12 -1.33 8.03
CA VAL A 104 7.83 -1.99 6.75
C VAL A 104 6.34 -2.02 6.47
N MET A 105 6.01 -2.08 5.21
CA MET A 105 4.66 -2.39 4.75
C MET A 105 4.74 -3.57 3.81
N VAL A 106 3.91 -4.57 4.05
CA VAL A 106 3.74 -5.67 3.10
C VAL A 106 2.43 -5.40 2.37
N ALA A 107 2.52 -5.20 1.07
CA ALA A 107 1.33 -5.01 0.23
C ALA A 107 1.00 -6.33 -0.44
N ILE A 108 -0.22 -6.79 -0.27
CA ILE A 108 -0.70 -8.03 -0.83
C ILE A 108 -1.86 -7.71 -1.75
N LEU A 109 -1.65 -7.85 -3.05
CA LEU A 109 -2.71 -7.65 -4.04
C LEU A 109 -3.19 -9.02 -4.48
N LEU A 110 -4.49 -9.23 -4.46
CA LEU A 110 -5.07 -10.52 -4.83
C LEU A 110 -5.20 -10.66 -6.35
N ASP A 111 -4.09 -10.45 -7.01
CA ASP A 111 -3.92 -10.56 -8.45
C ASP A 111 -2.45 -10.89 -8.66
N GLY A 112 -2.17 -11.84 -9.51
CA GLY A 112 -0.78 -12.25 -9.76
C GLY A 112 0.07 -11.21 -10.43
N ARG A 113 -0.51 -10.11 -10.91
CA ARG A 113 0.21 -9.01 -11.56
C ARG A 113 -0.20 -7.70 -10.94
N TYR A 114 0.73 -6.75 -10.95
CA TYR A 114 0.42 -5.42 -10.48
C TYR A 114 -0.20 -4.63 -11.62
N ARG A 115 -1.47 -4.27 -11.47
CA ARG A 115 -2.20 -3.46 -12.43
C ARG A 115 -2.91 -2.37 -11.65
N ALA A 116 -2.73 -1.13 -12.06
CA ALA A 116 -3.30 0.01 -11.36
C ALA A 116 -3.88 1.00 -12.36
N THR A 117 -4.92 1.70 -11.92
CA THR A 117 -5.58 2.74 -12.69
C THR A 117 -5.55 4.02 -11.88
N ASP A 118 -5.54 5.17 -12.57
CA ASP A 118 -5.54 6.46 -11.92
C ASP A 118 -6.73 6.58 -10.98
N GLY A 119 -6.47 6.86 -9.71
CA GLY A 119 -7.51 7.01 -8.71
C GLY A 119 -8.12 8.38 -8.65
N ALA A 120 -7.61 9.36 -9.40
CA ALA A 120 -8.18 10.69 -9.41
C ALA A 120 -9.45 10.76 -10.23
N GLY A 121 -9.66 9.80 -11.16
CA GLY A 121 -10.86 9.81 -11.96
C GLY A 121 -12.02 9.12 -11.24
N PRO A 122 -13.22 9.18 -11.84
CA PRO A 122 -14.36 8.50 -11.25
C PRO A 122 -14.08 7.01 -11.22
N GLY A 123 -14.31 6.40 -10.11
CA GLY A 123 -14.04 5.01 -9.95
C GLY A 123 -15.26 4.24 -9.58
N LYS A 124 -15.19 2.91 -9.64
CA LYS A 124 -16.23 2.12 -9.22
C LYS A 124 -15.94 1.65 -7.89
N SER A 125 -15.59 2.42 -6.94
CA SER A 125 -15.26 1.96 -5.63
C SER A 125 -16.47 1.41 -4.94
N ARG A 126 -16.31 0.38 -4.15
CA ARG A 126 -17.33 -0.09 -3.31
C ARG A 126 -17.47 0.87 -2.22
N LYS A 127 -18.67 0.98 -1.75
CA LYS A 127 -18.87 1.88 -0.72
C LYS A 127 -18.30 1.45 0.49
N SER A 128 -17.89 0.38 0.74
CA SER A 128 -17.47 -0.06 2.03
C SER A 128 -16.14 0.47 2.35
N ALA A 129 -15.92 1.66 2.07
CA ALA A 129 -14.67 2.21 2.36
C ALA A 129 -14.28 2.08 3.78
N GLY A 130 -15.20 1.92 4.62
CA GLY A 130 -14.83 1.83 5.99
C GLY A 130 -14.14 0.58 6.38
N THR A 131 -13.71 -0.18 5.50
CA THR A 131 -13.14 -1.42 5.85
C THR A 131 -11.73 -1.37 6.29
N SER A 132 -11.16 -0.25 6.48
CA SER A 132 -9.87 -0.25 7.07
C SER A 132 -10.02 -0.71 8.49
N ILE A 133 -9.28 -1.70 8.90
CA ILE A 133 -9.35 -2.20 10.21
C ILE A 133 -7.99 -2.16 10.76
N PRO A 134 -7.62 -1.14 11.43
CA PRO A 134 -6.34 -1.07 12.04
C PRO A 134 -6.33 -2.08 13.13
N ALA A 135 -5.38 -2.87 13.08
CA ALA A 135 -5.30 -3.79 14.13
C ALA A 135 -4.70 -3.07 15.25
N ARG A 136 -5.31 -2.73 16.14
CA ARG A 136 -4.83 -2.06 17.10
C ARG A 136 -4.61 -2.71 18.14
N GLU A 137 -4.28 -3.26 18.52
CA GLU A 137 -3.99 -3.68 19.43
C GLU A 137 -3.12 -4.01 19.78
N ARG A 138 -2.73 -4.15 20.13
CA ARG A 138 -1.83 -4.51 20.53
C ARG A 138 -1.66 -4.71 21.43
#